data_6de7cb76bfdf2c34e04bc42b4ba6ec9b
#
_entry.id   6de7cb76bfdf2c34e04bc42b4ba6ec9b
#
_cell.length_a   1.000
_cell.length_b   1.000
_cell.length_c   1.000
_cell.angle_alpha   90.00
_cell.angle_beta   90.00
_cell.angle_gamma   90.00
#
_symmetry.space_group_name_H-M   'P 1'
#
loop_
_entity.id
_entity.type
_entity.pdbx_description
1 polymer ?
#
loop_
_entity_poly.entity_id
_entity_poly.type
_entity_poly.pdbx_seq_one_letter_code
_entity_poly.pdbx_strand_id
1 'polypeptide(L)'
;MRFECNLPKEIPEYYHYEIRDRLKETVDRVYMRTEKLNEAMDITKLSFGTFHRLAKEVFDWYSDPEKGNNVELFDQMSPKKLAREVKSRYTKKEFPDFIEFPNTIVLYDTAFVSTKDWELLRHFGIGGSDSSVLMGLSHYNTLEGLYYDKVGFPVVLDDKSKNQVFKRGHFMEDTVIDSFCKMTGATRIPESRMFRSVKYPNTIANPDAILLMPSGELVIGEAKTAVDVYNKMVEWRNGAVPANYVTQTTQYLGVMNDPRLTKCWIICLPVQDQSLGGEYIGSEITSDIRRQEIPRDEAFEEEIMQAEEKFWKTYVEQNVKPEPSMNSELDKTVRLRFVPSPISNPEAPKRVLSFEQYNSLIEKYKKADEALEAANKLQKEAKNTRDSLKNQIVEAMEDSQEADVRDASGEVHYVIKNKVSNTDYVKTKDLKLAFPEIFERFGYTTSKMLFSVKPVIAKKK
;
A
#
# COMPACT_ATOMS: atom_id res chain seq x y z
N MET A 1 24.02 20.45 11.02
CA MET A 1 23.05 19.84 10.07
C MET A 1 22.25 20.94 9.39
N ARG A 2 21.76 20.70 8.16
CA ARG A 2 20.90 21.61 7.40
C ARG A 2 19.81 20.79 6.69
N PHE A 3 18.76 21.48 6.25
CA PHE A 3 17.79 20.85 5.36
C PHE A 3 18.43 20.62 3.99
N GLU A 4 18.18 19.45 3.43
CA GLU A 4 18.71 19.02 2.14
C GLU A 4 17.56 18.71 1.18
N CYS A 5 17.80 18.95 -0.11
CA CYS A 5 16.95 18.50 -1.19
C CYS A 5 17.83 18.04 -2.36
N ASN A 6 17.76 16.75 -2.67
CA ASN A 6 18.50 16.11 -3.75
C ASN A 6 17.55 15.42 -4.75
N LEU A 7 16.36 15.98 -4.92
CA LEU A 7 15.43 15.57 -5.96
C LEU A 7 15.96 15.91 -7.37
N PRO A 8 15.66 15.13 -8.40
CA PRO A 8 16.06 15.45 -9.75
C PRO A 8 15.37 16.73 -10.23
N LYS A 9 16.12 17.73 -10.69
CA LYS A 9 15.57 18.97 -11.25
C LYS A 9 15.01 18.79 -12.65
N GLU A 10 15.60 17.89 -13.42
CA GLU A 10 15.08 17.48 -14.72
C GLU A 10 14.22 16.22 -14.55
N ILE A 11 12.97 16.34 -14.94
CA ILE A 11 12.02 15.23 -14.81
C ILE A 11 12.10 14.36 -16.08
N PRO A 12 12.50 13.07 -15.95
CA PRO A 12 12.70 12.19 -17.08
C PRO A 12 11.47 12.03 -17.99
N GLU A 13 11.71 11.79 -19.29
CA GLU A 13 10.65 11.67 -20.29
C GLU A 13 9.86 10.37 -20.21
N TYR A 14 10.34 9.37 -19.50
CA TYR A 14 9.61 8.10 -19.29
C TYR A 14 8.39 8.27 -18.38
N TYR A 15 8.30 9.35 -17.62
CA TYR A 15 7.07 9.63 -16.89
C TYR A 15 5.95 10.09 -17.81
N HIS A 16 4.73 9.68 -17.52
CA HIS A 16 3.56 10.18 -18.24
C HIS A 16 3.48 11.71 -18.14
N TYR A 17 3.11 12.38 -19.23
CA TYR A 17 3.21 13.85 -19.34
C TYR A 17 2.45 14.60 -18.21
N GLU A 18 1.24 14.12 -17.82
CA GLU A 18 0.47 14.77 -16.76
C GLU A 18 1.15 14.62 -15.38
N ILE A 19 1.80 13.49 -15.12
CA ILE A 19 2.57 13.26 -13.88
C ILE A 19 3.86 14.06 -13.92
N ARG A 20 4.52 14.15 -15.08
CA ARG A 20 5.76 14.89 -15.26
C ARG A 20 5.63 16.37 -14.90
N ASP A 21 4.56 17.03 -15.37
CA ASP A 21 4.30 18.43 -15.06
C ASP A 21 4.08 18.64 -13.55
N ARG A 22 3.30 17.77 -12.92
CA ARG A 22 3.07 17.80 -11.47
C ARG A 22 4.33 17.52 -10.65
N LEU A 23 5.16 16.56 -11.09
CA LEU A 23 6.44 16.27 -10.46
C LEU A 23 7.35 17.50 -10.49
N LYS A 24 7.43 18.18 -11.63
CA LYS A 24 8.23 19.39 -11.77
C LYS A 24 7.78 20.48 -10.79
N GLU A 25 6.49 20.80 -10.77
CA GLU A 25 5.94 21.78 -9.83
C GLU A 25 6.21 21.40 -8.36
N THR A 26 6.08 20.10 -8.03
CA THR A 26 6.30 19.62 -6.67
C THR A 26 7.78 19.67 -6.29
N VAL A 27 8.68 19.30 -7.19
CA VAL A 27 10.13 19.39 -6.97
C VAL A 27 10.54 20.85 -6.73
N ASP A 28 10.10 21.77 -7.58
CA ASP A 28 10.39 23.21 -7.44
C ASP A 28 9.90 23.73 -6.07
N ARG A 29 8.71 23.34 -5.66
CA ARG A 29 8.12 23.70 -4.37
C ARG A 29 8.95 23.19 -3.18
N VAL A 30 9.40 21.92 -3.24
CA VAL A 30 10.25 21.33 -2.19
C VAL A 30 11.60 22.03 -2.09
N TYR A 31 12.22 22.38 -3.22
CA TYR A 31 13.45 23.16 -3.23
C TYR A 31 13.25 24.54 -2.59
N MET A 32 12.20 25.29 -2.98
CA MET A 32 11.89 26.60 -2.39
C MET A 32 11.65 26.51 -0.87
N ARG A 33 10.94 25.46 -0.41
CA ARG A 33 10.74 25.24 1.04
C ARG A 33 12.05 24.96 1.75
N THR A 34 12.91 24.12 1.18
CA THR A 34 14.22 23.77 1.74
C THR A 34 15.11 25.01 1.91
N GLU A 35 15.19 25.86 0.90
CA GLU A 35 15.92 27.12 0.96
C GLU A 35 15.35 28.06 2.05
N LYS A 36 14.04 28.25 2.06
CA LYS A 36 13.35 29.07 3.06
C LYS A 36 13.58 28.58 4.49
N LEU A 37 13.55 27.27 4.72
CA LEU A 37 13.81 26.66 6.03
C LEU A 37 15.25 26.94 6.48
N ASN A 38 16.23 26.76 5.59
CA ASN A 38 17.63 27.05 5.89
C ASN A 38 17.87 28.54 6.22
N GLU A 39 17.33 29.46 5.43
CA GLU A 39 17.44 30.90 5.71
C GLU A 39 16.77 31.28 7.03
N ALA A 40 15.58 30.75 7.31
CA ALA A 40 14.89 31.02 8.57
C ALA A 40 15.66 30.46 9.77
N MET A 41 16.27 29.28 9.64
CA MET A 41 17.12 28.68 10.68
C MET A 41 18.33 29.57 10.96
N ASP A 42 19.00 30.07 9.94
CA ASP A 42 20.14 31.02 10.08
C ASP A 42 19.73 32.30 10.82
N ILE A 43 18.52 32.80 10.60
CA ILE A 43 17.99 33.98 11.32
C ILE A 43 17.69 33.67 12.77
N THR A 44 17.18 32.48 13.08
CA THR A 44 16.83 32.11 14.48
C THR A 44 18.02 31.82 15.34
N LYS A 45 19.11 31.26 14.77
CA LYS A 45 20.30 30.74 15.46
C LYS A 45 20.01 29.57 16.42
N LEU A 46 18.89 28.86 16.20
CA LEU A 46 18.56 27.64 16.94
C LEU A 46 19.33 26.45 16.38
N SER A 47 19.51 25.40 17.20
CA SER A 47 20.00 24.09 16.71
C SER A 47 19.06 23.52 15.66
N PHE A 48 19.56 22.63 14.82
CA PHE A 48 18.75 22.02 13.74
C PHE A 48 17.51 21.33 14.30
N GLY A 49 17.67 20.43 15.29
CA GLY A 49 16.55 19.68 15.87
C GLY A 49 15.50 20.59 16.51
N THR A 50 15.94 21.64 17.22
CA THR A 50 15.02 22.61 17.81
C THR A 50 14.29 23.42 16.75
N PHE A 51 15.02 23.92 15.73
CA PHE A 51 14.39 24.65 14.63
C PHE A 51 13.42 23.74 13.86
N HIS A 52 13.83 22.53 13.50
CA HIS A 52 13.03 21.57 12.77
C HIS A 52 11.70 21.32 13.48
N ARG A 53 11.74 20.98 14.77
CA ARG A 53 10.53 20.68 15.54
C ARG A 53 9.54 21.84 15.55
N LEU A 54 10.03 23.05 15.82
CA LEU A 54 9.18 24.24 15.86
C LEU A 54 8.69 24.67 14.49
N ALA A 55 9.54 24.55 13.45
CA ALA A 55 9.15 24.83 12.07
C ALA A 55 8.07 23.85 11.57
N LYS A 56 8.16 22.57 11.96
CA LYS A 56 7.13 21.58 11.69
C LYS A 56 5.78 21.98 12.34
N GLU A 57 5.78 22.42 13.58
CA GLU A 57 4.56 22.92 14.24
C GLU A 57 3.95 24.12 13.51
N VAL A 58 4.79 24.99 12.91
CA VAL A 58 4.33 26.09 12.05
C VAL A 58 3.74 25.52 10.75
N PHE A 59 4.44 24.60 10.10
CA PHE A 59 3.97 23.96 8.86
C PHE A 59 2.63 23.26 9.04
N ASP A 60 2.51 22.42 10.09
CA ASP A 60 1.28 21.69 10.42
C ASP A 60 0.12 22.65 10.67
N TRP A 61 0.37 23.74 11.39
CA TRP A 61 -0.69 24.74 11.64
C TRP A 61 -1.16 25.41 10.35
N TYR A 62 -0.24 25.80 9.46
CA TYR A 62 -0.58 26.43 8.18
C TYR A 62 -1.12 25.46 7.14
N SER A 63 -0.93 24.14 7.29
CA SER A 63 -1.40 23.10 6.38
C SER A 63 -2.70 22.45 6.84
N ASP A 64 -3.25 22.83 7.99
CA ASP A 64 -4.44 22.23 8.60
C ASP A 64 -5.72 22.78 7.94
N PRO A 65 -6.45 21.98 7.14
CA PRO A 65 -7.66 22.41 6.49
C PRO A 65 -8.82 22.61 7.47
N GLU A 66 -8.81 21.98 8.64
CA GLU A 66 -9.85 22.16 9.67
C GLU A 66 -9.81 23.56 10.27
N LYS A 67 -8.64 24.20 10.25
CA LYS A 67 -8.45 25.60 10.67
C LYS A 67 -8.69 26.61 9.54
N GLY A 68 -9.16 26.16 8.37
CA GLY A 68 -9.33 27.01 7.20
C GLY A 68 -8.04 27.48 6.55
N ASN A 69 -6.93 26.82 6.86
CA ASN A 69 -5.61 27.08 6.31
C ASN A 69 -5.32 26.18 5.10
N ASN A 70 -4.34 26.56 4.31
CA ASN A 70 -3.79 25.73 3.26
C ASN A 70 -2.26 25.86 3.20
N VAL A 71 -1.59 24.90 2.59
CA VAL A 71 -0.14 24.86 2.49
C VAL A 71 0.46 26.03 1.71
N GLU A 72 -0.30 26.67 0.83
CA GLU A 72 0.15 27.83 0.07
C GLU A 72 0.45 29.03 0.96
N LEU A 73 -0.26 29.16 2.10
CA LEU A 73 0.01 30.21 3.09
C LEU A 73 1.40 30.04 3.72
N PHE A 74 1.82 28.80 3.94
CA PHE A 74 3.19 28.52 4.35
C PHE A 74 4.17 28.82 3.23
N ASP A 75 3.86 28.44 1.99
CA ASP A 75 4.75 28.65 0.84
C ASP A 75 4.99 30.15 0.53
N GLN A 76 3.98 30.97 0.69
CA GLN A 76 4.07 32.43 0.52
C GLN A 76 4.79 33.15 1.67
N MET A 77 5.06 32.45 2.77
CA MET A 77 5.72 33.04 3.93
C MET A 77 7.20 33.33 3.63
N SER A 78 7.66 34.54 3.95
CA SER A 78 9.08 34.86 3.85
C SER A 78 9.91 34.18 4.95
N PRO A 79 11.22 33.91 4.74
CA PRO A 79 12.11 33.35 5.76
C PRO A 79 12.11 34.14 7.08
N LYS A 80 12.05 35.48 7.00
CA LYS A 80 11.98 36.36 8.19
C LYS A 80 10.67 36.18 8.96
N LYS A 81 9.56 35.95 8.27
CA LYS A 81 8.28 35.70 8.92
C LYS A 81 8.29 34.30 9.57
N LEU A 82 8.78 33.28 8.85
CA LEU A 82 8.94 31.93 9.41
C LEU A 82 9.81 31.93 10.68
N ALA A 83 10.96 32.63 10.63
CA ALA A 83 11.83 32.75 11.78
C ALA A 83 11.13 33.40 13.01
N ARG A 84 10.26 34.38 12.79
CA ARG A 84 9.43 34.99 13.85
C ARG A 84 8.42 34.01 14.42
N GLU A 85 7.71 33.27 13.55
CA GLU A 85 6.74 32.25 13.97
C GLU A 85 7.40 31.14 14.80
N VAL A 86 8.59 30.67 14.36
CA VAL A 86 9.38 29.69 15.09
C VAL A 86 9.82 30.24 16.45
N LYS A 87 10.37 31.46 16.50
CA LYS A 87 10.80 32.10 17.76
C LYS A 87 9.64 32.32 18.74
N SER A 88 8.44 32.61 18.25
CA SER A 88 7.26 32.79 19.11
C SER A 88 6.86 31.51 19.86
N ARG A 89 7.21 30.32 19.28
CA ARG A 89 6.95 28.99 19.88
C ARG A 89 8.09 28.48 20.75
N TYR A 90 9.25 29.14 20.72
CA TYR A 90 10.42 28.69 21.46
C TYR A 90 10.29 28.95 22.99
N THR A 91 10.30 27.88 23.77
CA THR A 91 10.11 27.89 25.24
C THR A 91 11.38 27.54 26.01
N LYS A 92 12.57 27.79 25.46
CA LYS A 92 13.88 27.37 25.99
C LYS A 92 14.05 25.84 26.09
N LYS A 93 13.15 25.06 25.50
CA LYS A 93 13.31 23.61 25.35
C LYS A 93 14.10 23.33 24.09
N GLU A 94 15.22 22.63 24.26
CA GLU A 94 16.02 22.13 23.16
C GLU A 94 15.53 20.73 22.73
N PHE A 95 15.60 20.46 21.44
CA PHE A 95 15.29 19.15 20.86
C PHE A 95 16.54 18.58 20.23
N PRO A 96 16.76 17.25 20.28
CA PRO A 96 17.93 16.62 19.71
C PRO A 96 17.96 16.80 18.19
N ASP A 97 19.17 16.89 17.65
CA ASP A 97 19.40 16.85 16.22
C ASP A 97 19.14 15.43 15.67
N PHE A 98 18.94 15.33 14.37
CA PHE A 98 18.84 14.04 13.68
C PHE A 98 20.19 13.32 13.70
N ILE A 99 20.17 12.01 13.52
CA ILE A 99 21.40 11.23 13.32
C ILE A 99 21.81 11.34 11.84
N GLU A 100 23.09 11.58 11.59
CA GLU A 100 23.64 11.54 10.23
C GLU A 100 23.91 10.10 9.80
N PHE A 101 23.49 9.78 8.58
CA PHE A 101 23.70 8.49 7.92
C PHE A 101 24.58 8.70 6.69
N PRO A 102 25.92 8.56 6.82
CA PRO A 102 26.87 9.00 5.79
C PRO A 102 26.83 8.17 4.49
N ASN A 103 26.24 6.98 4.53
CA ASN A 103 26.16 6.07 3.38
C ASN A 103 24.83 6.20 2.58
N THR A 104 24.04 7.26 2.87
CA THR A 104 22.78 7.54 2.17
C THR A 104 22.80 8.95 1.60
N ILE A 105 21.87 9.22 0.70
CA ILE A 105 21.55 10.56 0.19
C ILE A 105 20.19 10.94 0.72
N VAL A 106 20.09 12.06 1.42
CA VAL A 106 18.81 12.66 1.81
C VAL A 106 18.15 13.25 0.56
N LEU A 107 17.00 12.73 0.14
CA LEU A 107 16.27 13.27 -0.98
C LEU A 107 15.53 14.55 -0.60
N TYR A 108 14.79 14.51 0.49
CA TYR A 108 14.06 15.64 1.05
C TYR A 108 13.55 15.30 2.44
N ASP A 109 13.05 16.30 3.16
CA ASP A 109 12.42 16.13 4.47
C ASP A 109 10.89 16.02 4.31
N THR A 110 10.33 14.87 4.64
CA THR A 110 8.90 14.58 4.48
C THR A 110 8.02 15.40 5.43
N ALA A 111 8.59 15.90 6.54
CA ALA A 111 7.87 16.72 7.51
C ALA A 111 7.33 18.04 6.92
N PHE A 112 7.88 18.48 5.79
CA PHE A 112 7.48 19.72 5.11
C PHE A 112 6.87 19.46 3.72
N VAL A 113 6.31 18.27 3.53
CA VAL A 113 5.67 17.86 2.27
C VAL A 113 4.25 17.41 2.58
N SER A 114 3.28 17.84 1.77
CA SER A 114 1.91 17.36 1.90
C SER A 114 1.82 15.87 1.53
N THR A 115 0.85 15.13 2.07
CA THR A 115 0.61 13.73 1.69
C THR A 115 0.51 13.54 0.18
N LYS A 116 -0.15 14.48 -0.50
CA LYS A 116 -0.34 14.48 -1.95
C LYS A 116 0.98 14.67 -2.73
N ASP A 117 1.82 15.59 -2.26
CA ASP A 117 3.16 15.79 -2.82
C ASP A 117 4.06 14.59 -2.53
N TRP A 118 3.98 14.02 -1.32
CA TRP A 118 4.73 12.83 -0.94
C TRP A 118 4.39 11.61 -1.83
N GLU A 119 3.11 11.40 -2.13
CA GLU A 119 2.69 10.35 -3.07
C GLU A 119 3.30 10.55 -4.47
N LEU A 120 3.34 11.79 -4.96
CA LEU A 120 3.99 12.11 -6.23
C LEU A 120 5.51 11.86 -6.20
N LEU A 121 6.18 12.31 -5.15
CA LEU A 121 7.64 12.16 -5.03
C LEU A 121 8.11 10.70 -4.91
N ARG A 122 7.23 9.79 -4.52
CA ARG A 122 7.52 8.35 -4.54
C ARG A 122 7.70 7.76 -5.94
N HIS A 123 7.36 8.49 -6.99
CA HIS A 123 7.69 8.10 -8.36
C HIS A 123 9.20 8.07 -8.63
N PHE A 124 10.01 8.79 -7.83
CA PHE A 124 11.47 8.87 -8.03
C PHE A 124 12.26 7.64 -7.55
N GLY A 125 11.61 6.56 -7.14
CA GLY A 125 12.31 5.34 -6.75
C GLY A 125 11.38 4.22 -6.30
N ILE A 126 11.98 3.07 -6.04
CA ILE A 126 11.33 1.90 -5.47
C ILE A 126 11.44 2.02 -3.95
N GLY A 127 10.32 2.06 -3.25
CA GLY A 127 10.28 2.09 -1.79
C GLY A 127 10.08 0.69 -1.21
N GLY A 128 10.32 0.53 0.10
CA GLY A 128 10.27 -0.76 0.78
C GLY A 128 8.96 -1.54 0.60
N SER A 129 7.81 -0.86 0.53
CA SER A 129 6.53 -1.51 0.24
C SER A 129 6.44 -2.10 -1.18
N ASP A 130 7.22 -1.57 -2.13
CA ASP A 130 7.25 -2.01 -3.51
C ASP A 130 8.16 -3.23 -3.70
N SER A 131 9.17 -3.40 -2.85
CA SER A 131 10.19 -4.46 -2.92
C SER A 131 9.57 -5.86 -2.94
N SER A 132 8.50 -6.06 -2.18
CA SER A 132 7.80 -7.34 -2.12
C SER A 132 7.19 -7.76 -3.46
N VAL A 133 6.84 -6.80 -4.33
CA VAL A 133 6.35 -7.06 -5.70
C VAL A 133 7.46 -7.68 -6.54
N LEU A 134 8.67 -7.13 -6.43
CA LEU A 134 9.85 -7.58 -7.18
C LEU A 134 10.33 -8.96 -6.74
N MET A 135 10.17 -9.26 -5.46
CA MET A 135 10.50 -10.57 -4.88
C MET A 135 9.39 -11.62 -5.05
N GLY A 136 8.27 -11.29 -5.72
CA GLY A 136 7.15 -12.20 -5.93
C GLY A 136 6.34 -12.51 -4.66
N LEU A 137 6.46 -11.71 -3.62
CA LEU A 137 5.85 -11.88 -2.30
C LEU A 137 4.62 -10.98 -2.06
N SER A 138 4.29 -10.11 -3.02
CA SER A 138 3.15 -9.20 -2.89
C SER A 138 1.83 -9.91 -3.18
N HIS A 139 0.84 -9.67 -2.31
CA HIS A 139 -0.56 -10.06 -2.51
C HIS A 139 -1.43 -8.92 -3.03
N TYR A 140 -0.85 -7.74 -3.32
CA TYR A 140 -1.58 -6.50 -3.61
C TYR A 140 -1.29 -5.92 -4.98
N ASN A 141 -0.13 -6.22 -5.56
CA ASN A 141 0.32 -5.61 -6.81
C ASN A 141 1.16 -6.60 -7.64
N THR A 142 1.32 -6.31 -8.93
CA THR A 142 2.12 -7.08 -9.90
C THR A 142 3.27 -6.23 -10.42
N LEU A 143 4.23 -6.85 -11.12
CA LEU A 143 5.31 -6.11 -11.81
C LEU A 143 4.74 -5.08 -12.80
N GLU A 144 3.68 -5.46 -13.53
CA GLU A 144 3.01 -4.55 -14.45
C GLU A 144 2.33 -3.40 -13.70
N GLY A 145 1.66 -3.69 -12.58
CA GLY A 145 1.03 -2.68 -11.73
C GLY A 145 2.06 -1.72 -11.14
N LEU A 146 3.19 -2.24 -10.65
CA LEU A 146 4.30 -1.42 -10.15
C LEU A 146 4.89 -0.53 -11.25
N TYR A 147 5.07 -1.05 -12.47
CA TYR A 147 5.50 -0.25 -13.61
C TYR A 147 4.57 0.96 -13.83
N TYR A 148 3.26 0.71 -13.88
CA TYR A 148 2.29 1.80 -14.04
C TYR A 148 2.32 2.80 -12.88
N ASP A 149 2.52 2.32 -11.65
CA ASP A 149 2.69 3.18 -10.48
C ASP A 149 3.92 4.09 -10.63
N LYS A 150 5.02 3.58 -11.21
CA LYS A 150 6.26 4.35 -11.35
C LYS A 150 6.25 5.31 -12.53
N VAL A 151 5.73 4.93 -13.68
CA VAL A 151 5.62 5.84 -14.84
C VAL A 151 4.43 6.80 -14.74
N GLY A 152 3.52 6.59 -13.78
CA GLY A 152 2.34 7.42 -13.58
C GLY A 152 1.28 7.28 -14.66
N PHE A 153 1.06 6.07 -15.17
CA PHE A 153 0.05 5.79 -16.18
C PHE A 153 -0.69 4.47 -15.89
N PRO A 154 -2.01 4.37 -16.10
CA PRO A 154 -2.93 5.50 -16.25
C PRO A 154 -2.92 6.39 -15.02
N VAL A 155 -3.17 7.67 -15.18
CA VAL A 155 -3.26 8.61 -14.06
C VAL A 155 -4.48 8.24 -13.22
N VAL A 156 -4.27 7.35 -12.27
CA VAL A 156 -5.28 7.03 -11.27
C VAL A 156 -5.13 8.04 -10.16
N LEU A 157 -6.02 9.00 -10.15
CA LEU A 157 -6.19 9.92 -9.03
C LEU A 157 -7.01 9.23 -7.93
N ASP A 158 -6.61 8.01 -7.56
CA ASP A 158 -7.18 7.37 -6.39
C ASP A 158 -6.77 8.19 -5.18
N ASP A 159 -7.76 8.86 -4.63
CA ASP A 159 -7.62 9.53 -3.34
C ASP A 159 -7.48 8.45 -2.26
N LYS A 160 -6.25 7.95 -2.12
CA LYS A 160 -5.91 6.95 -1.08
C LYS A 160 -6.30 7.44 0.31
N SER A 161 -6.46 8.76 0.49
CA SER A 161 -6.94 9.34 1.74
C SER A 161 -8.34 8.84 2.14
N LYS A 162 -9.12 8.35 1.17
CA LYS A 162 -10.43 7.73 1.42
C LYS A 162 -10.35 6.26 1.82
N ASN A 163 -9.21 5.61 1.61
CA ASN A 163 -9.04 4.22 2.00
C ASN A 163 -8.87 4.12 3.52
N GLN A 164 -9.78 3.42 4.19
CA GLN A 164 -9.77 3.24 5.65
C GLN A 164 -8.45 2.65 6.18
N VAL A 165 -7.84 1.74 5.42
CA VAL A 165 -6.57 1.11 5.81
C VAL A 165 -5.43 2.12 5.86
N PHE A 166 -5.34 3.02 4.88
CA PHE A 166 -4.32 4.08 4.86
C PHE A 166 -4.55 5.12 5.95
N LYS A 167 -5.81 5.56 6.13
CA LYS A 167 -6.16 6.47 7.22
C LYS A 167 -5.78 5.92 8.58
N ARG A 168 -6.12 4.65 8.82
CA ARG A 168 -5.75 3.95 10.06
C ARG A 168 -4.25 3.86 10.24
N GLY A 169 -3.51 3.40 9.20
CA GLY A 169 -2.06 3.27 9.25
C GLY A 169 -1.41 4.58 9.70
N HIS A 170 -1.68 5.65 8.99
CA HIS A 170 -1.12 6.96 9.28
C HIS A 170 -1.55 7.53 10.65
N PHE A 171 -2.83 7.35 11.03
CA PHE A 171 -3.34 7.82 12.31
C PHE A 171 -2.72 7.07 13.51
N MET A 172 -2.44 5.79 13.35
CA MET A 172 -1.98 4.92 14.45
C MET A 172 -0.45 4.78 14.52
N GLU A 173 0.30 5.24 13.52
CA GLU A 173 1.76 5.04 13.42
C GLU A 173 2.50 5.51 14.68
N ASP A 174 2.28 6.74 15.11
CA ASP A 174 2.88 7.27 16.36
C ASP A 174 2.46 6.45 17.59
N THR A 175 1.19 6.02 17.64
CA THR A 175 0.67 5.20 18.74
C THR A 175 1.38 3.83 18.81
N VAL A 176 1.64 3.21 17.66
CA VAL A 176 2.37 1.93 17.56
C VAL A 176 3.79 2.10 18.09
N ILE A 177 4.52 3.09 17.58
CA ILE A 177 5.91 3.36 17.96
C ILE A 177 6.02 3.76 19.45
N ASP A 178 5.16 4.65 19.93
CA ASP A 178 5.16 5.08 21.34
C ASP A 178 4.83 3.93 22.30
N SER A 179 3.92 3.04 21.91
CA SER A 179 3.60 1.84 22.70
C SER A 179 4.80 0.91 22.80
N PHE A 180 5.53 0.72 21.69
CA PHE A 180 6.77 -0.05 21.71
C PHE A 180 7.84 0.59 22.58
N CYS A 181 8.05 1.90 22.47
CA CYS A 181 9.00 2.65 23.29
C CYS A 181 8.69 2.52 24.79
N LYS A 182 7.41 2.66 25.18
CA LYS A 182 6.99 2.49 26.58
C LYS A 182 7.27 1.08 27.09
N MET A 183 7.03 0.07 26.25
CA MET A 183 7.20 -1.33 26.63
C MET A 183 8.68 -1.75 26.76
N THR A 184 9.54 -1.21 25.88
CA THR A 184 10.94 -1.63 25.77
C THR A 184 11.93 -0.68 26.47
N GLY A 185 11.50 0.53 26.81
CA GLY A 185 12.38 1.61 27.28
C GLY A 185 13.19 2.26 26.15
N ALA A 186 12.88 1.95 24.88
CA ALA A 186 13.53 2.60 23.74
C ALA A 186 13.18 4.09 23.65
N THR A 187 14.11 4.86 23.09
CA THR A 187 13.90 6.29 22.81
C THR A 187 13.78 6.50 21.31
N ARG A 188 12.70 7.16 20.87
CA ARG A 188 12.53 7.56 19.46
C ARG A 188 13.50 8.70 19.15
N ILE A 189 14.33 8.49 18.14
CA ILE A 189 15.20 9.51 17.57
C ILE A 189 14.41 10.28 16.52
N PRO A 190 14.47 11.61 16.48
CA PRO A 190 13.83 12.39 15.43
C PRO A 190 14.33 11.98 14.06
N GLU A 191 13.41 11.65 13.15
CA GLU A 191 13.70 11.33 11.75
C GLU A 191 12.43 11.58 10.91
N SER A 192 12.59 12.22 9.77
CA SER A 192 11.51 12.46 8.80
C SER A 192 12.04 12.56 7.36
N ARG A 193 13.30 12.16 7.15
CA ARG A 193 13.91 12.28 5.82
C ARG A 193 13.59 11.07 4.94
N MET A 194 13.36 11.34 3.66
CA MET A 194 13.39 10.34 2.62
C MET A 194 14.85 10.11 2.19
N PHE A 195 15.29 8.86 2.26
CA PHE A 195 16.65 8.46 1.91
C PHE A 195 16.70 7.76 0.55
N ARG A 196 17.85 7.84 -0.10
CA ARG A 196 18.19 7.12 -1.32
C ARG A 196 19.53 6.41 -1.14
N SER A 197 19.63 5.19 -1.65
CA SER A 197 20.88 4.45 -1.67
C SER A 197 21.93 5.15 -2.54
N VAL A 198 23.18 5.24 -2.05
CA VAL A 198 24.31 5.72 -2.84
C VAL A 198 24.65 4.72 -3.95
N LYS A 199 24.59 3.42 -3.66
CA LYS A 199 24.92 2.33 -4.59
C LYS A 199 23.84 2.07 -5.62
N TYR A 200 22.57 2.18 -5.22
CA TYR A 200 21.38 1.88 -6.02
C TYR A 200 20.47 3.12 -6.08
N PRO A 201 20.71 4.05 -7.02
CA PRO A 201 20.08 5.37 -7.02
C PRO A 201 18.56 5.37 -7.25
N ASN A 202 17.99 4.24 -7.67
CA ASN A 202 16.55 4.08 -7.86
C ASN A 202 15.86 3.42 -6.66
N THR A 203 16.58 3.22 -5.55
CA THR A 203 16.08 2.61 -4.33
C THR A 203 15.98 3.66 -3.23
N ILE A 204 14.78 3.82 -2.65
CA ILE A 204 14.46 4.84 -1.65
C ILE A 204 13.86 4.24 -0.39
N ALA A 205 14.11 4.86 0.76
CA ALA A 205 13.58 4.43 2.06
C ALA A 205 13.05 5.62 2.88
N ASN A 206 11.94 5.38 3.56
CA ASN A 206 11.37 6.30 4.54
C ASN A 206 10.90 5.45 5.73
N PRO A 207 11.82 5.09 6.66
CA PRO A 207 11.47 4.34 7.86
C PRO A 207 10.51 5.11 8.76
N ASP A 208 9.56 4.42 9.40
CA ASP A 208 8.59 5.04 10.30
C ASP A 208 9.27 5.59 11.58
N ALA A 209 10.34 4.93 12.05
CA ALA A 209 11.11 5.40 13.18
C ALA A 209 12.55 4.90 13.20
N ILE A 210 13.45 5.73 13.75
CA ILE A 210 14.75 5.30 14.24
C ILE A 210 14.68 5.27 15.78
N LEU A 211 15.10 4.17 16.38
CA LEU A 211 14.97 3.94 17.81
C LEU A 211 16.35 3.67 18.44
N LEU A 212 16.60 4.31 19.59
CA LEU A 212 17.75 3.98 20.46
C LEU A 212 17.25 3.05 21.56
N MET A 213 17.72 1.82 21.55
CA MET A 213 17.40 0.83 22.56
C MET A 213 18.16 1.10 23.86
N PRO A 214 17.66 0.64 25.04
CA PRO A 214 18.39 0.77 26.32
C PRO A 214 19.80 0.16 26.31
N SER A 215 20.05 -0.79 25.39
CA SER A 215 21.39 -1.35 25.15
C SER A 215 22.37 -0.38 24.48
N GLY A 216 21.90 0.76 23.99
CA GLY A 216 22.68 1.70 23.16
C GLY A 216 22.66 1.36 21.66
N GLU A 217 21.93 0.32 21.25
CA GLU A 217 21.80 -0.11 19.87
C GLU A 217 20.80 0.77 19.12
N LEU A 218 21.14 1.17 17.89
CA LEU A 218 20.24 1.83 16.96
C LEU A 218 19.50 0.80 16.12
N VAL A 219 18.19 0.94 16.01
CA VAL A 219 17.34 0.04 15.22
C VAL A 219 16.30 0.83 14.43
N ILE A 220 15.82 0.25 13.35
CA ILE A 220 14.66 0.75 12.62
C ILE A 220 13.39 0.18 13.26
N GLY A 221 12.37 1.01 13.45
CA GLY A 221 11.02 0.60 13.83
C GLY A 221 10.07 0.78 12.65
N GLU A 222 9.37 -0.29 12.27
CA GLU A 222 8.33 -0.28 11.24
C GLU A 222 6.98 -0.54 11.87
N ALA A 223 6.09 0.44 11.81
CA ALA A 223 4.77 0.40 12.41
C ALA A 223 3.76 -0.29 11.51
N LYS A 224 2.98 -1.21 12.08
CA LYS A 224 1.87 -1.87 11.39
C LYS A 224 0.63 -1.86 12.25
N THR A 225 -0.53 -1.85 11.60
CA THR A 225 -1.81 -2.12 12.24
C THR A 225 -2.48 -3.27 11.52
N ALA A 226 -3.10 -4.18 12.26
CA ALA A 226 -3.88 -5.27 11.69
C ALA A 226 -5.25 -5.30 12.35
N VAL A 227 -6.30 -5.39 11.53
CA VAL A 227 -7.65 -5.61 12.06
C VAL A 227 -7.72 -7.04 12.56
N ASP A 228 -8.03 -7.20 13.85
CA ASP A 228 -8.16 -8.49 14.50
C ASP A 228 -9.48 -9.17 14.08
N VAL A 229 -9.53 -9.61 12.82
CA VAL A 229 -10.61 -10.45 12.33
C VAL A 229 -10.12 -11.90 12.39
N TYR A 230 -10.91 -12.76 12.94
CA TYR A 230 -10.74 -14.16 13.38
C TYR A 230 -9.74 -15.07 12.63
N ASN A 231 -9.17 -14.66 11.49
CA ASN A 231 -8.18 -15.42 10.73
C ASN A 231 -7.03 -14.59 10.13
N LYS A 232 -7.06 -13.26 10.20
CA LYS A 232 -6.01 -12.44 9.57
C LYS A 232 -4.74 -12.29 10.41
N MET A 233 -4.81 -12.62 11.71
CA MET A 233 -3.65 -12.61 12.60
C MET A 233 -2.89 -13.95 12.64
N VAL A 234 -3.25 -14.93 11.79
CA VAL A 234 -2.55 -16.22 11.74
C VAL A 234 -1.08 -16.06 11.44
N GLU A 235 -0.75 -15.16 10.51
CA GLU A 235 0.64 -14.85 10.12
C GLU A 235 1.48 -14.23 11.25
N TRP A 236 0.82 -13.62 12.26
CA TRP A 236 1.47 -13.04 13.43
C TRP A 236 1.53 -14.00 14.64
N ARG A 237 0.99 -15.20 14.50
CA ARG A 237 1.05 -16.21 15.56
C ARG A 237 2.43 -16.87 15.57
N ASN A 238 2.90 -17.23 16.75
CA ASN A 238 4.16 -17.93 16.94
C ASN A 238 5.42 -17.16 16.48
N GLY A 239 5.37 -15.81 16.47
CA GLY A 239 6.51 -14.98 16.07
C GLY A 239 6.75 -14.90 14.56
N ALA A 240 5.82 -15.40 13.72
CA ALA A 240 5.88 -15.17 12.28
C ALA A 240 5.38 -13.77 11.93
N VAL A 241 5.85 -13.24 10.81
CA VAL A 241 5.37 -11.99 10.20
C VAL A 241 5.19 -12.19 8.70
N PRO A 242 4.29 -11.42 8.06
CA PRO A 242 4.13 -11.48 6.62
C PRO A 242 5.45 -11.19 5.88
N ALA A 243 5.79 -12.04 4.89
CA ALA A 243 7.06 -11.96 4.17
C ALA A 243 7.28 -10.61 3.45
N ASN A 244 6.20 -9.96 3.01
CA ASN A 244 6.26 -8.62 2.42
C ASN A 244 6.77 -7.56 3.40
N TYR A 245 6.51 -7.68 4.71
CA TYR A 245 7.03 -6.75 5.71
C TYR A 245 8.51 -7.03 6.01
N VAL A 246 8.92 -8.31 6.00
CA VAL A 246 10.35 -8.67 6.11
C VAL A 246 11.13 -8.04 4.96
N THR A 247 10.64 -8.19 3.71
CA THR A 247 11.27 -7.59 2.53
C THR A 247 11.38 -6.06 2.65
N GLN A 248 10.31 -5.39 3.10
CA GLN A 248 10.29 -3.95 3.30
C GLN A 248 11.36 -3.49 4.29
N THR A 249 11.45 -4.14 5.45
CA THR A 249 12.40 -3.76 6.50
C THR A 249 13.85 -4.10 6.15
N THR A 250 14.08 -5.19 5.44
CA THR A 250 15.39 -5.55 4.90
C THR A 250 15.86 -4.51 3.88
N GLN A 251 14.98 -4.06 2.99
CA GLN A 251 15.27 -2.99 2.04
C GLN A 251 15.69 -1.69 2.74
N TYR A 252 15.02 -1.31 3.83
CA TYR A 252 15.41 -0.12 4.60
C TYR A 252 16.83 -0.22 5.15
N LEU A 253 17.21 -1.38 5.71
CA LEU A 253 18.57 -1.61 6.21
C LEU A 253 19.60 -1.49 5.08
N GLY A 254 19.29 -2.02 3.90
CA GLY A 254 20.14 -1.94 2.71
C GLY A 254 20.28 -0.50 2.18
N VAL A 255 19.20 0.28 2.12
CA VAL A 255 19.25 1.69 1.69
C VAL A 255 20.02 2.54 2.68
N MET A 256 19.71 2.38 3.98
CA MET A 256 20.38 3.13 5.05
C MET A 256 21.87 2.78 5.14
N ASN A 257 22.23 1.53 4.87
CA ASN A 257 23.60 1.01 4.79
C ASN A 257 24.54 1.54 5.90
N ASP A 258 24.02 1.62 7.11
CA ASP A 258 24.77 2.09 8.28
C ASP A 258 25.07 0.91 9.23
N PRO A 259 26.33 0.65 9.58
CA PRO A 259 26.69 -0.48 10.44
C PRO A 259 26.15 -0.37 11.87
N ARG A 260 25.69 0.81 12.28
CA ARG A 260 25.02 1.02 13.59
C ARG A 260 23.59 0.47 13.60
N LEU A 261 22.97 0.33 12.41
CA LEU A 261 21.63 -0.24 12.24
C LEU A 261 21.79 -1.76 12.04
N THR A 262 21.63 -2.53 13.10
CA THR A 262 21.90 -3.98 13.10
C THR A 262 20.65 -4.81 12.82
N LYS A 263 19.46 -4.22 12.96
CA LYS A 263 18.17 -4.86 12.80
C LYS A 263 17.03 -3.87 12.61
N CYS A 264 15.89 -4.41 12.23
CA CYS A 264 14.60 -3.72 12.26
C CYS A 264 13.64 -4.42 13.22
N TRP A 265 12.77 -3.66 13.87
CA TRP A 265 11.60 -4.17 14.56
C TRP A 265 10.35 -3.93 13.73
N ILE A 266 9.66 -5.01 13.35
CA ILE A 266 8.29 -4.92 12.84
C ILE A 266 7.36 -4.95 14.04
N ILE A 267 6.57 -3.89 14.19
CA ILE A 267 5.76 -3.61 15.36
C ILE A 267 4.31 -3.50 14.92
N CYS A 268 3.46 -4.46 15.32
CA CYS A 268 2.06 -4.48 14.91
C CYS A 268 1.13 -4.31 16.10
N LEU A 269 0.23 -3.36 15.98
CA LEU A 269 -0.84 -3.14 16.95
C LEU A 269 -2.14 -3.71 16.39
N PRO A 270 -2.72 -4.75 17.04
CA PRO A 270 -4.04 -5.27 16.67
C PRO A 270 -5.11 -4.25 17.00
N VAL A 271 -6.00 -3.97 16.05
CA VAL A 271 -7.03 -2.94 16.20
C VAL A 271 -8.37 -3.39 15.62
N GLN A 272 -9.43 -2.73 16.08
CA GLN A 272 -10.76 -2.78 15.47
C GLN A 272 -11.13 -1.38 15.00
N ASP A 273 -11.47 -1.26 13.71
CA ASP A 273 -11.86 0.02 13.15
C ASP A 273 -13.24 0.44 13.65
N GLN A 274 -13.36 1.72 13.98
CA GLN A 274 -14.60 2.38 14.32
C GLN A 274 -15.04 3.28 13.15
N SER A 275 -16.32 3.26 12.83
CA SER A 275 -16.88 4.10 11.79
C SER A 275 -18.21 4.71 12.23
N LEU A 276 -18.47 5.93 11.79
CA LEU A 276 -19.74 6.62 11.98
C LEU A 276 -20.27 7.07 10.61
N GLY A 277 -21.48 6.63 10.26
CA GLY A 277 -22.06 6.96 8.95
C GLY A 277 -21.28 6.38 7.75
N GLY A 278 -20.46 5.31 7.96
CA GLY A 278 -19.61 4.74 6.92
C GLY A 278 -18.23 5.40 6.79
N GLU A 279 -17.98 6.48 7.53
CA GLU A 279 -16.67 7.13 7.58
C GLU A 279 -15.83 6.59 8.73
N TYR A 280 -14.53 6.39 8.48
CA TYR A 280 -13.57 5.99 9.49
C TYR A 280 -13.37 7.14 10.49
N ILE A 281 -13.60 6.87 11.79
CA ILE A 281 -13.45 7.83 12.89
C ILE A 281 -12.32 7.47 13.86
N GLY A 282 -11.70 6.31 13.72
CA GLY A 282 -10.62 5.85 14.58
C GLY A 282 -10.51 4.35 14.66
N SER A 283 -9.60 3.87 15.49
CA SER A 283 -9.42 2.46 15.78
C SER A 283 -9.25 2.23 17.27
N GLU A 284 -9.85 1.15 17.78
CA GLU A 284 -9.68 0.68 19.15
C GLU A 284 -8.62 -0.42 19.19
N ILE A 285 -7.72 -0.38 20.17
CA ILE A 285 -6.70 -1.42 20.39
C ILE A 285 -7.39 -2.64 21.02
N THR A 286 -7.28 -3.79 20.36
CA THR A 286 -8.00 -5.02 20.76
C THR A 286 -7.14 -5.99 21.55
N SER A 287 -5.83 -5.95 21.41
CA SER A 287 -4.92 -6.83 22.13
C SER A 287 -3.50 -6.25 22.21
N ASP A 288 -2.62 -6.97 22.93
CA ASP A 288 -1.23 -6.58 23.09
C ASP A 288 -0.49 -6.47 21.78
N ILE A 289 0.49 -5.57 21.78
CA ILE A 289 1.39 -5.34 20.65
C ILE A 289 2.10 -6.64 20.23
N ARG A 290 2.14 -6.89 18.92
CA ARG A 290 2.94 -7.94 18.31
C ARG A 290 4.22 -7.32 17.78
N ARG A 291 5.33 -8.00 17.97
CA ARG A 291 6.62 -7.50 17.51
C ARG A 291 7.51 -8.65 17.05
N GLN A 292 8.28 -8.39 16.01
CA GLN A 292 9.26 -9.32 15.50
C GLN A 292 10.55 -8.57 15.18
N GLU A 293 11.65 -9.10 15.66
CA GLU A 293 12.98 -8.66 15.31
C GLU A 293 13.38 -9.25 13.96
N ILE A 294 13.84 -8.42 13.06
CA ILE A 294 14.41 -8.80 11.76
C ILE A 294 15.88 -8.40 11.78
N PRO A 295 16.79 -9.34 11.97
CA PRO A 295 18.21 -9.07 11.95
C PRO A 295 18.65 -8.65 10.55
N ARG A 296 19.75 -7.90 10.47
CA ARG A 296 20.35 -7.52 9.21
C ARG A 296 20.82 -8.74 8.44
N ASP A 297 20.47 -8.80 7.16
CA ASP A 297 20.94 -9.81 6.19
C ASP A 297 21.45 -9.09 4.94
N GLU A 298 22.74 -8.80 4.92
CA GLU A 298 23.39 -8.05 3.83
C GLU A 298 23.26 -8.74 2.47
N ALA A 299 23.17 -10.09 2.44
CA ALA A 299 22.99 -10.82 1.20
C ALA A 299 21.57 -10.61 0.64
N PHE A 300 20.57 -10.65 1.50
CA PHE A 300 19.18 -10.42 1.10
C PHE A 300 18.92 -8.93 0.81
N GLU A 301 19.56 -8.00 1.55
CA GLU A 301 19.54 -6.56 1.23
C GLU A 301 20.04 -6.32 -0.20
N GLU A 302 21.17 -6.92 -0.55
CA GLU A 302 21.79 -6.80 -1.87
C GLU A 302 20.89 -7.39 -2.97
N GLU A 303 20.31 -8.57 -2.75
CA GLU A 303 19.38 -9.21 -3.69
C GLU A 303 18.19 -8.34 -4.00
N ILE A 304 17.55 -7.75 -2.96
CA ILE A 304 16.42 -6.85 -3.11
C ILE A 304 16.81 -5.63 -3.94
N MET A 305 17.87 -4.92 -3.56
CA MET A 305 18.29 -3.69 -4.23
C MET A 305 18.74 -3.93 -5.68
N GLN A 306 19.36 -5.09 -5.97
CA GLN A 306 19.67 -5.49 -7.35
C GLN A 306 18.39 -5.74 -8.17
N ALA A 307 17.39 -6.38 -7.59
CA ALA A 307 16.10 -6.59 -8.25
C ALA A 307 15.40 -5.27 -8.55
N GLU A 308 15.44 -4.30 -7.63
CA GLU A 308 14.89 -2.96 -7.79
C GLU A 308 15.57 -2.19 -8.92
N GLU A 309 16.89 -2.16 -8.92
CA GLU A 309 17.68 -1.49 -9.95
C GLU A 309 17.49 -2.13 -11.33
N LYS A 310 17.43 -3.47 -11.39
CA LYS A 310 17.15 -4.21 -12.63
C LYS A 310 15.76 -3.87 -13.16
N PHE A 311 14.74 -3.86 -12.29
CA PHE A 311 13.38 -3.50 -12.68
C PHE A 311 13.32 -2.08 -13.25
N TRP A 312 13.95 -1.13 -12.55
CA TRP A 312 13.95 0.26 -12.98
C TRP A 312 14.60 0.43 -14.34
N LYS A 313 15.80 -0.08 -14.53
CA LYS A 313 16.55 0.00 -15.79
C LYS A 313 15.88 -0.74 -16.95
N THR A 314 15.23 -1.86 -16.67
CA THR A 314 14.65 -2.70 -17.73
C THR A 314 13.28 -2.17 -18.18
N TYR A 315 12.47 -1.70 -17.24
CA TYR A 315 11.08 -1.38 -17.52
C TYR A 315 10.79 0.13 -17.46
N VAL A 316 11.20 0.81 -16.38
CA VAL A 316 10.85 2.21 -16.16
C VAL A 316 11.63 3.13 -17.11
N GLU A 317 12.95 3.08 -17.12
CA GLU A 317 13.81 3.92 -17.97
C GLU A 317 13.61 3.65 -19.46
N GLN A 318 13.36 2.39 -19.83
CA GLN A 318 13.14 2.00 -21.22
C GLN A 318 11.69 2.22 -21.66
N ASN A 319 10.80 2.59 -20.73
CA ASN A 319 9.36 2.72 -20.97
C ASN A 319 8.76 1.43 -21.59
N VAL A 320 9.20 0.28 -21.08
CA VAL A 320 8.79 -1.06 -21.53
C VAL A 320 7.94 -1.71 -20.46
N LYS A 321 6.71 -2.03 -20.80
CA LYS A 321 5.77 -2.64 -19.88
C LYS A 321 6.15 -4.10 -19.60
N PRO A 322 6.21 -4.55 -18.32
CA PRO A 322 6.33 -5.97 -17.99
C PRO A 322 5.15 -6.79 -18.50
N GLU A 323 5.39 -8.08 -18.73
CA GLU A 323 4.32 -9.03 -19.05
C GLU A 323 3.36 -9.19 -17.85
N PRO A 324 2.06 -9.49 -18.11
CA PRO A 324 1.11 -9.80 -17.03
C PRO A 324 1.58 -10.96 -16.16
N SER A 325 1.24 -10.91 -14.87
CA SER A 325 1.70 -11.88 -13.88
C SER A 325 1.06 -13.26 -13.99
N MET A 326 0.03 -13.42 -14.82
CA MET A 326 -0.84 -14.61 -14.89
C MET A 326 -1.62 -14.89 -13.60
N ASN A 327 -1.61 -13.98 -12.64
CA ASN A 327 -2.46 -13.98 -11.46
C ASN A 327 -3.75 -13.23 -11.77
N SER A 328 -4.83 -13.96 -12.07
CA SER A 328 -6.09 -13.39 -12.56
C SER A 328 -6.71 -12.33 -11.64
N GLU A 329 -6.55 -12.46 -10.33
CA GLU A 329 -7.13 -11.49 -9.37
C GLU A 329 -6.31 -10.20 -9.29
N LEU A 330 -4.98 -10.31 -9.25
CA LEU A 330 -4.09 -9.13 -9.24
C LEU A 330 -4.08 -8.43 -10.60
N ASP A 331 -4.01 -9.18 -11.69
CA ASP A 331 -4.07 -8.61 -13.05
C ASP A 331 -5.39 -7.90 -13.30
N LYS A 332 -6.50 -8.41 -12.76
CA LYS A 332 -7.81 -7.74 -12.81
C LYS A 332 -7.79 -6.38 -12.11
N THR A 333 -7.13 -6.28 -10.95
CA THR A 333 -6.98 -5.00 -10.26
C THR A 333 -6.21 -3.99 -11.11
N VAL A 334 -5.13 -4.43 -11.77
CA VAL A 334 -4.37 -3.60 -12.72
C VAL A 334 -5.26 -3.17 -13.91
N ARG A 335 -6.04 -4.10 -14.48
CA ARG A 335 -6.95 -3.81 -15.63
C ARG A 335 -8.06 -2.82 -15.27
N LEU A 336 -8.57 -2.83 -14.02
CA LEU A 336 -9.58 -1.87 -13.58
C LEU A 336 -9.10 -0.41 -13.67
N ARG A 337 -7.80 -0.17 -13.63
CA ARG A 337 -7.21 1.18 -13.83
C ARG A 337 -7.48 1.74 -15.23
N PHE A 338 -7.70 0.88 -16.24
CA PHE A 338 -7.96 1.26 -17.63
C PHE A 338 -9.45 1.31 -17.97
N VAL A 339 -10.33 0.97 -17.02
CA VAL A 339 -11.77 1.05 -17.23
C VAL A 339 -12.20 2.49 -16.99
N PRO A 340 -12.78 3.17 -17.98
CA PRO A 340 -13.34 4.49 -17.77
C PRO A 340 -14.34 4.42 -16.61
N SER A 341 -14.25 5.35 -15.66
CA SER A 341 -15.30 5.49 -14.66
C SER A 341 -16.64 5.68 -15.39
N PRO A 342 -17.73 5.01 -14.96
CA PRO A 342 -19.05 5.21 -15.55
C PRO A 342 -19.50 6.67 -15.58
N ILE A 343 -18.83 7.52 -14.79
CA ILE A 343 -19.07 8.95 -14.65
C ILE A 343 -18.23 9.78 -15.64
N SER A 344 -17.14 9.21 -16.22
CA SER A 344 -16.10 10.05 -16.81
C SER A 344 -16.26 10.43 -18.27
N ASN A 345 -16.96 9.74 -19.10
CA ASN A 345 -17.34 10.21 -20.44
C ASN A 345 -18.14 9.17 -21.23
N PRO A 346 -19.47 9.20 -21.25
CA PRO A 346 -20.27 8.32 -22.10
C PRO A 346 -20.04 8.58 -23.61
N GLU A 347 -19.46 9.72 -23.97
CA GLU A 347 -19.18 10.14 -25.35
C GLU A 347 -17.72 9.93 -25.79
N ALA A 348 -16.92 9.20 -24.99
CA ALA A 348 -15.54 8.92 -25.35
C ALA A 348 -15.45 8.32 -26.77
N PRO A 349 -14.60 8.84 -27.66
CA PRO A 349 -14.54 8.37 -29.04
C PRO A 349 -14.13 6.90 -29.09
N LYS A 350 -14.77 6.14 -29.96
CA LYS A 350 -14.45 4.72 -30.20
C LYS A 350 -13.00 4.60 -30.67
N ARG A 351 -12.17 3.89 -29.90
CA ARG A 351 -10.78 3.64 -30.31
C ARG A 351 -10.74 2.56 -31.40
N VAL A 352 -9.99 2.82 -32.44
CA VAL A 352 -9.73 1.85 -33.52
C VAL A 352 -8.39 1.18 -33.24
N LEU A 353 -8.40 -0.16 -33.15
CA LEU A 353 -7.20 -0.98 -32.99
C LEU A 353 -6.80 -1.60 -34.32
N SER A 354 -5.49 -1.70 -34.62
CA SER A 354 -5.00 -2.35 -35.86
C SER A 354 -5.27 -3.85 -35.83
N PHE A 355 -5.82 -4.37 -36.92
CA PHE A 355 -6.07 -5.80 -37.07
C PHE A 355 -4.75 -6.59 -37.03
N GLU A 356 -3.72 -6.11 -37.73
CA GLU A 356 -2.40 -6.75 -37.80
C GLU A 356 -1.77 -6.91 -36.44
N GLN A 357 -1.93 -5.91 -35.58
CA GLN A 357 -1.34 -5.88 -34.24
C GLN A 357 -2.12 -6.76 -33.25
N TYR A 358 -3.45 -6.74 -33.30
CA TYR A 358 -4.29 -7.33 -32.25
C TYR A 358 -4.97 -8.64 -32.60
N ASN A 359 -5.05 -9.03 -33.89
CA ASN A 359 -5.76 -10.24 -34.30
C ASN A 359 -5.23 -11.51 -33.64
N SER A 360 -3.90 -11.69 -33.57
CA SER A 360 -3.29 -12.85 -32.91
C SER A 360 -3.67 -12.95 -31.44
N LEU A 361 -3.72 -11.82 -30.75
CA LEU A 361 -4.12 -11.76 -29.34
C LEU A 361 -5.61 -12.11 -29.17
N ILE A 362 -6.46 -11.59 -30.05
CA ILE A 362 -7.91 -11.87 -30.05
C ILE A 362 -8.17 -13.35 -30.28
N GLU A 363 -7.47 -13.99 -31.24
CA GLU A 363 -7.63 -15.42 -31.49
C GLU A 363 -7.14 -16.30 -30.32
N LYS A 364 -6.06 -15.90 -29.64
CA LYS A 364 -5.61 -16.58 -28.41
C LYS A 364 -6.65 -16.45 -27.31
N TYR A 365 -7.23 -15.26 -27.14
CA TYR A 365 -8.30 -15.01 -26.17
C TYR A 365 -9.52 -15.92 -26.44
N LYS A 366 -10.00 -15.98 -27.68
CA LYS A 366 -11.15 -16.82 -28.04
C LYS A 366 -10.92 -18.30 -27.73
N LYS A 367 -9.73 -18.83 -28.06
CA LYS A 367 -9.37 -20.21 -27.72
C LYS A 367 -9.34 -20.47 -26.23
N ALA A 368 -8.83 -19.52 -25.44
CA ALA A 368 -8.82 -19.63 -23.98
C ALA A 368 -10.25 -19.56 -23.40
N ASP A 369 -11.10 -18.72 -23.95
CA ASP A 369 -12.51 -18.56 -23.55
C ASP A 369 -13.32 -19.83 -23.84
N GLU A 370 -13.16 -20.43 -25.03
CA GLU A 370 -13.75 -21.72 -25.40
C GLU A 370 -13.30 -22.85 -24.46
N ALA A 371 -12.01 -22.90 -24.12
CA ALA A 371 -11.48 -23.90 -23.20
C ALA A 371 -12.05 -23.72 -21.77
N LEU A 372 -12.22 -22.49 -21.32
CA LEU A 372 -12.82 -22.16 -20.03
C LEU A 372 -14.30 -22.56 -20.00
N GLU A 373 -15.07 -22.28 -21.05
CA GLU A 373 -16.47 -22.70 -21.15
C GLU A 373 -16.61 -24.23 -21.09
N ALA A 374 -15.74 -24.97 -21.79
CA ALA A 374 -15.72 -26.42 -21.76
C ALA A 374 -15.39 -26.95 -20.36
N ALA A 375 -14.41 -26.37 -19.67
CA ALA A 375 -14.05 -26.74 -18.30
C ALA A 375 -15.19 -26.45 -17.30
N ASN A 376 -15.86 -25.30 -17.42
CA ASN A 376 -17.02 -24.94 -16.61
C ASN A 376 -18.19 -25.90 -16.79
N LYS A 377 -18.41 -26.38 -18.04
CA LYS A 377 -19.43 -27.38 -18.35
C LYS A 377 -19.12 -28.70 -17.65
N LEU A 378 -17.88 -29.21 -17.78
CA LEU A 378 -17.42 -30.43 -17.12
C LEU A 378 -17.53 -30.31 -15.58
N GLN A 379 -17.15 -29.18 -15.03
CA GLN A 379 -17.28 -28.92 -13.57
C GLN A 379 -18.75 -29.00 -13.15
N LYS A 380 -19.67 -28.40 -13.90
CA LYS A 380 -21.10 -28.44 -13.61
C LYS A 380 -21.65 -29.85 -13.68
N GLU A 381 -21.26 -30.64 -14.69
CA GLU A 381 -21.66 -32.05 -14.84
C GLU A 381 -21.14 -32.90 -13.68
N ALA A 382 -19.86 -32.77 -13.32
CA ALA A 382 -19.28 -33.44 -12.16
C ALA A 382 -19.97 -33.06 -10.85
N LYS A 383 -20.30 -31.78 -10.66
CA LYS A 383 -21.06 -31.31 -9.50
C LYS A 383 -22.45 -31.93 -9.45
N ASN A 384 -23.18 -31.94 -10.57
CA ASN A 384 -24.51 -32.54 -10.65
C ASN A 384 -24.46 -34.03 -10.33
N THR A 385 -23.48 -34.77 -10.89
CA THR A 385 -23.28 -36.19 -10.60
C THR A 385 -23.00 -36.42 -9.11
N ARG A 386 -22.09 -35.66 -8.53
CA ARG A 386 -21.79 -35.72 -7.09
C ARG A 386 -23.04 -35.47 -6.23
N ASP A 387 -23.80 -34.44 -6.56
CA ASP A 387 -24.97 -34.03 -5.79
C ASP A 387 -26.11 -35.09 -5.93
N SER A 388 -26.26 -35.70 -7.11
CA SER A 388 -27.18 -36.83 -7.32
C SER A 388 -26.79 -38.04 -6.48
N LEU A 389 -25.50 -38.44 -6.49
CA LEU A 389 -25.01 -39.55 -5.66
C LEU A 389 -25.15 -39.24 -4.16
N LYS A 390 -24.87 -38.01 -3.74
CA LYS A 390 -25.11 -37.56 -2.38
C LYS A 390 -26.57 -37.71 -1.98
N ASN A 391 -27.52 -37.31 -2.84
CA ASN A 391 -28.95 -37.42 -2.55
C ASN A 391 -29.38 -38.90 -2.37
N GLN A 392 -28.86 -39.83 -3.19
CA GLN A 392 -29.12 -41.25 -3.05
C GLN A 392 -28.61 -41.82 -1.70
N ILE A 393 -27.40 -41.34 -1.28
CA ILE A 393 -26.85 -41.75 0.04
C ILE A 393 -27.70 -41.18 1.17
N VAL A 394 -28.11 -39.91 1.10
CA VAL A 394 -28.96 -39.29 2.12
C VAL A 394 -30.32 -39.94 2.17
N GLU A 395 -30.91 -40.33 1.04
CA GLU A 395 -32.16 -41.08 0.97
C GLU A 395 -32.05 -42.44 1.68
N ALA A 396 -30.91 -43.15 1.49
CA ALA A 396 -30.65 -44.44 2.18
C ALA A 396 -30.39 -44.28 3.69
N MET A 397 -30.07 -43.06 4.17
CA MET A 397 -29.92 -42.78 5.61
C MET A 397 -31.26 -42.49 6.30
N GLU A 398 -32.33 -42.32 5.54
CA GLU A 398 -33.66 -41.96 6.04
C GLU A 398 -33.60 -40.68 6.94
N ASP A 399 -34.02 -40.77 8.18
CA ASP A 399 -34.00 -39.67 9.16
C ASP A 399 -32.70 -39.61 10.02
N SER A 400 -31.74 -40.49 9.75
CA SER A 400 -30.51 -40.61 10.54
C SER A 400 -29.51 -39.51 10.18
N GLN A 401 -28.87 -38.90 11.19
CA GLN A 401 -27.80 -37.93 11.00
C GLN A 401 -26.43 -38.55 10.77
N GLU A 402 -26.24 -39.80 11.16
CA GLU A 402 -25.01 -40.56 10.99
C GLU A 402 -25.32 -41.99 10.54
N ALA A 403 -24.49 -42.55 9.69
CA ALA A 403 -24.59 -43.95 9.24
C ALA A 403 -23.21 -44.57 9.07
N ASP A 404 -23.09 -45.84 9.46
CA ASP A 404 -21.91 -46.66 9.20
C ASP A 404 -22.14 -47.51 7.94
N VAL A 405 -21.18 -47.53 7.04
CA VAL A 405 -21.15 -48.47 5.93
C VAL A 405 -20.24 -49.64 6.31
N ARG A 406 -20.85 -50.83 6.48
CA ARG A 406 -20.17 -52.05 6.95
C ARG A 406 -20.17 -53.13 5.87
N ASP A 407 -19.13 -53.91 5.85
CA ASP A 407 -19.10 -55.13 5.03
C ASP A 407 -19.84 -56.32 5.66
N ALA A 408 -19.81 -57.46 5.00
CA ALA A 408 -20.46 -58.69 5.47
C ALA A 408 -19.84 -59.24 6.79
N SER A 409 -18.61 -58.85 7.15
CA SER A 409 -17.95 -59.20 8.39
C SER A 409 -18.36 -58.31 9.57
N GLY A 410 -19.02 -57.17 9.28
CA GLY A 410 -19.41 -56.14 10.23
C GLY A 410 -18.34 -55.05 10.42
N GLU A 411 -17.25 -55.05 9.66
CA GLU A 411 -16.22 -54.04 9.69
C GLU A 411 -16.75 -52.74 9.08
N VAL A 412 -16.51 -51.59 9.77
CA VAL A 412 -16.91 -50.26 9.31
C VAL A 412 -15.87 -49.72 8.33
N HIS A 413 -16.25 -49.49 7.07
CA HIS A 413 -15.40 -48.92 6.05
C HIS A 413 -15.58 -47.40 5.88
N TYR A 414 -16.80 -46.86 6.11
CA TYR A 414 -17.09 -45.43 6.03
C TYR A 414 -18.08 -45.01 7.10
N VAL A 415 -17.90 -43.82 7.62
CA VAL A 415 -18.87 -43.14 8.50
C VAL A 415 -19.41 -41.94 7.76
N ILE A 416 -20.71 -41.87 7.56
CA ILE A 416 -21.39 -40.79 6.84
C ILE A 416 -22.06 -39.91 7.89
N LYS A 417 -21.88 -38.60 7.77
CA LYS A 417 -22.51 -37.57 8.62
C LYS A 417 -23.28 -36.58 7.76
N ASN A 418 -24.59 -36.45 8.04
CA ASN A 418 -25.47 -35.51 7.36
C ASN A 418 -26.07 -34.56 8.41
N LYS A 419 -25.48 -33.33 8.50
CA LYS A 419 -25.92 -32.28 9.43
C LYS A 419 -26.62 -31.15 8.70
N VAL A 420 -27.76 -30.75 9.24
CA VAL A 420 -28.43 -29.52 8.76
C VAL A 420 -27.76 -28.32 9.40
N SER A 421 -27.30 -27.37 8.58
CA SER A 421 -26.81 -26.08 9.02
C SER A 421 -27.76 -25.01 8.52
N ASN A 422 -28.35 -24.25 9.44
CA ASN A 422 -29.18 -23.10 9.09
C ASN A 422 -28.30 -21.88 9.03
N THR A 423 -28.44 -21.11 7.93
CA THR A 423 -27.78 -19.82 7.77
C THR A 423 -28.83 -18.81 7.38
N ASP A 424 -28.93 -17.73 8.17
CA ASP A 424 -29.85 -16.66 7.89
C ASP A 424 -29.28 -15.75 6.78
N TYR A 425 -30.11 -15.49 5.79
CA TYR A 425 -29.77 -14.59 4.70
C TYR A 425 -30.75 -13.43 4.65
N VAL A 426 -30.20 -12.22 4.46
CA VAL A 426 -31.01 -11.03 4.17
C VAL A 426 -31.09 -10.85 2.66
N LYS A 427 -32.30 -10.79 2.13
CA LYS A 427 -32.51 -10.47 0.70
C LYS A 427 -32.22 -8.99 0.47
N THR A 428 -31.06 -8.68 -0.07
CA THR A 428 -30.58 -7.31 -0.28
C THR A 428 -31.55 -6.44 -1.08
N LYS A 429 -32.27 -7.02 -2.07
CA LYS A 429 -33.29 -6.28 -2.85
C LYS A 429 -34.47 -5.86 -1.98
N ASP A 430 -34.95 -6.78 -1.12
CA ASP A 430 -36.10 -6.53 -0.24
C ASP A 430 -35.71 -5.53 0.85
N LEU A 431 -34.48 -5.66 1.39
CA LEU A 431 -33.93 -4.71 2.37
C LEU A 431 -33.82 -3.29 1.78
N LYS A 432 -33.31 -3.16 0.54
CA LYS A 432 -33.20 -1.88 -0.14
C LYS A 432 -34.56 -1.21 -0.39
N LEU A 433 -35.60 -2.01 -0.65
CA LEU A 433 -36.94 -1.48 -0.86
C LEU A 433 -37.64 -1.12 0.45
N ALA A 434 -37.48 -1.93 1.49
CA ALA A 434 -38.16 -1.73 2.77
C ALA A 434 -37.46 -0.69 3.66
N PHE A 435 -36.14 -0.54 3.54
CA PHE A 435 -35.34 0.32 4.40
C PHE A 435 -34.23 1.01 3.57
N PRO A 436 -34.56 1.90 2.64
CA PRO A 436 -33.60 2.54 1.75
C PRO A 436 -32.51 3.31 2.51
N GLU A 437 -32.86 3.95 3.63
CA GLU A 437 -31.93 4.68 4.48
C GLU A 437 -30.86 3.78 5.12
N ILE A 438 -31.18 2.54 5.44
CA ILE A 438 -30.19 1.54 5.93
C ILE A 438 -29.26 1.15 4.80
N PHE A 439 -29.80 0.97 3.59
CA PHE A 439 -28.99 0.61 2.44
C PHE A 439 -28.07 1.77 2.00
N GLU A 440 -28.52 3.01 2.04
CA GLU A 440 -27.68 4.19 1.79
C GLU A 440 -26.54 4.29 2.80
N ARG A 441 -26.81 3.96 4.06
CA ARG A 441 -25.82 4.05 5.14
C ARG A 441 -24.80 2.91 5.15
N PHE A 442 -25.19 1.68 4.81
CA PHE A 442 -24.37 0.48 4.94
C PHE A 442 -24.12 -0.27 3.61
N GLY A 443 -24.82 0.12 2.55
CA GLY A 443 -24.65 -0.44 1.22
C GLY A 443 -23.37 0.10 0.57
N TYR A 444 -22.72 -0.73 -0.23
CA TYR A 444 -21.61 -0.32 -1.07
C TYR A 444 -21.79 -0.85 -2.49
N THR A 445 -21.28 -0.12 -3.47
CA THR A 445 -21.30 -0.52 -4.87
C THR A 445 -19.95 -1.08 -5.27
N THR A 446 -19.93 -2.29 -5.84
CA THR A 446 -18.73 -2.86 -6.46
C THR A 446 -18.82 -2.72 -7.97
N SER A 447 -17.72 -2.29 -8.59
CA SER A 447 -17.60 -2.24 -10.04
C SER A 447 -17.05 -3.57 -10.57
N LYS A 448 -17.65 -4.04 -11.67
CA LYS A 448 -17.19 -5.25 -12.39
C LYS A 448 -16.90 -4.89 -13.83
N MET A 449 -15.71 -5.23 -14.30
CA MET A 449 -15.39 -5.14 -15.72
C MET A 449 -16.15 -6.19 -16.51
N LEU A 450 -16.87 -5.76 -17.56
CA LEU A 450 -17.51 -6.65 -18.54
C LEU A 450 -16.72 -6.57 -19.84
N PHE A 451 -16.14 -7.69 -20.24
CA PHE A 451 -15.37 -7.80 -21.47
C PHE A 451 -16.04 -8.80 -22.42
N SER A 452 -16.13 -8.46 -23.71
CA SER A 452 -16.66 -9.37 -24.72
C SER A 452 -16.00 -9.12 -26.07
N VAL A 453 -15.76 -10.20 -26.82
CA VAL A 453 -15.31 -10.17 -28.23
C VAL A 453 -16.40 -10.83 -29.10
N LYS A 454 -16.96 -10.07 -30.04
CA LYS A 454 -17.98 -10.57 -30.94
C LYS A 454 -17.51 -10.44 -32.39
N PRO A 455 -17.67 -11.48 -33.24
CA PRO A 455 -17.40 -11.36 -34.65
C PRO A 455 -18.41 -10.43 -35.34
N VAL A 456 -17.94 -9.65 -36.31
CA VAL A 456 -18.83 -8.87 -37.16
C VAL A 456 -19.35 -9.81 -38.25
N ILE A 457 -20.63 -10.17 -38.16
CA ILE A 457 -21.29 -10.96 -39.24
C ILE A 457 -21.56 -10.00 -40.40
N ALA A 458 -20.87 -10.21 -41.52
CA ALA A 458 -21.17 -9.46 -42.72
C ALA A 458 -22.64 -9.71 -43.11
N LYS A 459 -23.46 -8.65 -43.17
CA LYS A 459 -24.79 -8.79 -43.76
C LYS A 459 -24.62 -9.29 -45.19
N LYS A 460 -25.12 -10.50 -45.50
CA LYS A 460 -25.28 -10.93 -46.90
C LYS A 460 -26.14 -9.87 -47.58
N LYS A 461 -25.57 -9.21 -48.59
CA LYS A 461 -26.33 -8.33 -49.50
C LYS A 461 -27.30 -9.17 -50.33
#